data_5bd2c391d50889d1bb6a20554a739c35
#
_entry.id   5bd2c391d50889d1bb6a20554a739c35
#
_cell.length_a   1.000
_cell.length_b   1.000
_cell.length_c   1.000
_cell.angle_alpha   90.00
_cell.angle_beta   90.00
_cell.angle_gamma   90.00
#
_symmetry.space_group_name_H-M   'P 1'
#
loop_
_entity.id
_entity.type
_entity.pdbx_description
1 polymer ?
#
loop_
_entity_poly.entity_id
_entity_poly.type
_entity_poly.pdbx_seq_one_letter_code
_entity_poly.pdbx_strand_id
1 'polypeptide(L)'
;MNYKLLKSLVLPGGAVLAVAALLLETGVPPLSNSAVDFYYYAIFCAGILLALRFHSNRTLFTMLTLLLAHRALGFFSVGRSLNYGAGHIAFEVIAFLLPLNFLLFSYIQERGFTLPALTPYLALVFLESIVVALLCRPAAKSSPALFHAAYLSHSLFAWSQVPQFGLFSFVAAALLLAYRFFHFQQPLEAGFFWSLIATFASFQKGSIHAEGTAYAATAGLILLSSIIENSYVLAYHDELTLLPGRRAFNTALLRLEPPYTIAVVDIDHFKRFNDTYGHDTGDQVLRLVAARLARVGGGGKAFRVGGEEFNIVFAGTKLQDALPHLEQLRAVVQNSSFRIREGPERRTTPRGSDRRGRTHKNAAKGKRANSPGHTAGSLSVTVSIGVAEPTQQKDLVLQVIECADKALYRAKQAGRNRVEVFRMIRASRAKRQSA
;
A
#
# COMPACT_ATOMS: atom_id res chain seq x y z
N MET A 1 7.67 -9.41 -16.64
CA MET A 1 6.93 -9.14 -15.38
C MET A 1 7.95 -9.07 -14.25
N ASN A 2 7.99 -7.99 -13.46
CA ASN A 2 9.06 -7.74 -12.48
C ASN A 2 8.91 -8.73 -11.31
N TYR A 3 9.94 -9.51 -10.98
CA TYR A 3 9.93 -10.51 -9.88
C TYR A 3 9.38 -9.95 -8.56
N LYS A 4 9.68 -8.68 -8.25
CA LYS A 4 9.16 -8.00 -7.06
C LYS A 4 7.62 -7.86 -7.09
N LEU A 5 7.04 -7.59 -8.24
CA LEU A 5 5.59 -7.48 -8.42
C LEU A 5 4.89 -8.84 -8.23
N LEU A 6 5.45 -9.90 -8.83
CA LEU A 6 4.92 -11.25 -8.67
C LEU A 6 4.99 -11.69 -7.21
N LYS A 7 6.11 -11.41 -6.53
CA LYS A 7 6.28 -11.70 -5.11
C LYS A 7 5.24 -10.95 -4.24
N SER A 8 5.00 -9.69 -4.51
CA SER A 8 4.03 -8.85 -3.77
C SER A 8 2.59 -9.27 -4.03
N LEU A 9 2.27 -9.82 -5.21
CA LEU A 9 0.94 -10.38 -5.48
C LEU A 9 0.72 -11.70 -4.72
N VAL A 10 1.70 -12.61 -4.77
CA VAL A 10 1.53 -13.98 -4.23
C VAL A 10 1.67 -14.02 -2.71
N LEU A 11 2.50 -13.18 -2.13
CA LEU A 11 2.73 -13.15 -0.68
C LEU A 11 2.09 -11.90 -0.05
N PRO A 12 1.38 -12.03 1.11
CA PRO A 12 1.08 -13.29 1.81
C PRO A 12 -0.19 -13.99 1.33
N GLY A 13 -1.16 -13.27 0.70
CA GLY A 13 -2.52 -13.76 0.45
C GLY A 13 -2.59 -15.05 -0.35
N GLY A 14 -1.87 -15.12 -1.49
CA GLY A 14 -1.84 -16.33 -2.31
C GLY A 14 -1.20 -17.53 -1.60
N ALA A 15 -0.16 -17.30 -0.81
CA ALA A 15 0.47 -18.35 -0.02
C ALA A 15 -0.48 -18.89 1.06
N VAL A 16 -1.20 -18.01 1.77
CA VAL A 16 -2.20 -18.40 2.77
C VAL A 16 -3.29 -19.25 2.13
N LEU A 17 -3.81 -18.84 0.97
CA LEU A 17 -4.83 -19.61 0.26
C LEU A 17 -4.29 -20.97 -0.23
N ALA A 18 -3.07 -21.01 -0.78
CA ALA A 18 -2.46 -22.26 -1.23
C ALA A 18 -2.26 -23.27 -0.09
N VAL A 19 -1.79 -22.79 1.07
CA VAL A 19 -1.64 -23.63 2.28
C VAL A 19 -3.00 -24.11 2.76
N ALA A 20 -4.03 -23.24 2.82
CA ALA A 20 -5.37 -23.64 3.22
C ALA A 20 -5.96 -24.70 2.27
N ALA A 21 -5.83 -24.50 0.95
CA ALA A 21 -6.28 -25.45 -0.05
C ALA A 21 -5.57 -26.82 0.10
N LEU A 22 -4.26 -26.82 0.27
CA LEU A 22 -3.48 -28.04 0.49
C LEU A 22 -3.94 -28.79 1.76
N LEU A 23 -4.12 -28.09 2.87
CA LEU A 23 -4.55 -28.70 4.14
C LEU A 23 -5.98 -29.28 4.03
N LEU A 24 -6.90 -28.59 3.37
CA LEU A 24 -8.28 -29.03 3.22
C LEU A 24 -8.40 -30.21 2.24
N GLU A 25 -7.61 -30.22 1.16
CA GLU A 25 -7.63 -31.33 0.18
C GLU A 25 -6.92 -32.59 0.70
N THR A 26 -5.86 -32.44 1.50
CA THR A 26 -5.17 -33.59 2.10
C THR A 26 -5.88 -34.19 3.29
N GLY A 27 -6.92 -33.53 3.83
CA GLY A 27 -7.74 -34.03 4.93
C GLY A 27 -7.00 -34.18 6.26
N VAL A 28 -5.91 -33.46 6.46
CA VAL A 28 -5.10 -33.50 7.70
C VAL A 28 -5.45 -32.33 8.62
N PRO A 29 -5.79 -32.59 9.86
CA PRO A 29 -6.66 -33.60 10.44
C PRO A 29 -8.14 -33.27 10.18
N PRO A 30 -9.10 -34.18 10.34
CA PRO A 30 -10.52 -33.86 10.21
C PRO A 30 -10.90 -32.88 11.33
N LEU A 31 -10.98 -31.60 10.97
CA LEU A 31 -11.40 -30.55 11.89
C LEU A 31 -12.89 -30.78 12.23
N SER A 32 -13.22 -30.79 13.51
CA SER A 32 -14.62 -30.81 13.92
C SER A 32 -15.30 -29.52 13.45
N ASN A 33 -16.58 -29.58 13.11
CA ASN A 33 -17.36 -28.40 12.71
C ASN A 33 -17.23 -27.28 13.73
N SER A 34 -17.26 -27.60 15.03
CA SER A 34 -17.10 -26.63 16.13
C SER A 34 -15.74 -25.95 16.14
N ALA A 35 -14.65 -26.65 15.77
CA ALA A 35 -13.33 -26.08 15.69
C ALA A 35 -13.21 -25.11 14.50
N VAL A 36 -13.81 -25.46 13.35
CA VAL A 36 -13.84 -24.59 12.17
C VAL A 36 -14.66 -23.32 12.44
N ASP A 37 -15.82 -23.46 13.11
CA ASP A 37 -16.65 -22.32 13.50
C ASP A 37 -15.92 -21.40 14.51
N PHE A 38 -15.25 -21.98 15.51
CA PHE A 38 -14.44 -21.19 16.45
C PHE A 38 -13.34 -20.43 15.73
N TYR A 39 -12.60 -21.08 14.83
CA TYR A 39 -11.54 -20.47 14.05
C TYR A 39 -12.09 -19.33 13.15
N TYR A 40 -13.24 -19.57 12.50
CA TYR A 40 -13.92 -18.56 11.70
C TYR A 40 -14.23 -17.29 12.53
N TYR A 41 -14.96 -17.44 13.65
CA TYR A 41 -15.32 -16.29 14.47
C TYR A 41 -14.12 -15.61 15.11
N ALA A 42 -13.09 -16.37 15.53
CA ALA A 42 -11.86 -15.82 16.09
C ALA A 42 -11.13 -14.92 15.08
N ILE A 43 -10.99 -15.36 13.80
CA ILE A 43 -10.37 -14.57 12.74
C ILE A 43 -11.18 -13.31 12.44
N PHE A 44 -12.49 -13.41 12.31
CA PHE A 44 -13.32 -12.25 12.02
C PHE A 44 -13.33 -11.26 13.19
N CYS A 45 -13.39 -11.72 14.42
CA CYS A 45 -13.25 -10.86 15.60
C CYS A 45 -11.91 -10.13 15.62
N ALA A 46 -10.80 -10.86 15.45
CA ALA A 46 -9.46 -10.28 15.42
C ALA A 46 -9.30 -9.29 14.23
N GLY A 47 -9.80 -9.65 13.06
CA GLY A 47 -9.72 -8.80 11.88
C GLY A 47 -10.55 -7.52 12.00
N ILE A 48 -11.76 -7.59 12.56
CA ILE A 48 -12.60 -6.42 12.84
C ILE A 48 -11.89 -5.50 13.86
N LEU A 49 -11.35 -6.05 14.94
CA LEU A 49 -10.62 -5.27 15.95
C LEU A 49 -9.38 -4.58 15.34
N LEU A 50 -8.62 -5.28 14.49
CA LEU A 50 -7.49 -4.69 13.81
C LEU A 50 -7.91 -3.64 12.77
N ALA A 51 -8.98 -3.87 12.01
CA ALA A 51 -9.51 -2.90 11.07
C ALA A 51 -9.95 -1.61 11.78
N LEU A 52 -10.59 -1.72 12.96
CA LEU A 52 -10.93 -0.59 13.82
C LEU A 52 -9.66 0.12 14.33
N ARG A 53 -8.66 -0.64 14.80
CA ARG A 53 -7.41 -0.09 15.35
C ARG A 53 -6.58 0.65 14.32
N PHE A 54 -6.55 0.16 13.09
CA PHE A 54 -5.79 0.76 11.98
C PHE A 54 -6.63 1.68 11.09
N HIS A 55 -7.88 1.95 11.46
CA HIS A 55 -8.79 2.84 10.75
C HIS A 55 -9.03 2.45 9.28
N SER A 56 -9.00 1.15 8.98
CA SER A 56 -9.25 0.62 7.64
C SER A 56 -10.74 0.32 7.42
N ASN A 57 -11.48 1.32 6.93
CA ASN A 57 -12.91 1.22 6.65
C ASN A 57 -13.20 0.16 5.59
N ARG A 58 -12.41 0.11 4.52
CA ARG A 58 -12.57 -0.85 3.43
C ARG A 58 -12.58 -2.28 3.95
N THR A 59 -11.55 -2.65 4.72
CA THR A 59 -11.42 -4.01 5.24
C THR A 59 -12.44 -4.32 6.31
N LEU A 60 -12.78 -3.35 7.17
CA LEU A 60 -13.83 -3.49 8.18
C LEU A 60 -15.16 -3.90 7.54
N PHE A 61 -15.62 -3.14 6.54
CA PHE A 61 -16.92 -3.41 5.91
C PHE A 61 -16.89 -4.65 5.03
N THR A 62 -15.76 -4.97 4.40
CA THR A 62 -15.61 -6.25 3.68
C THR A 62 -15.73 -7.44 4.64
N MET A 63 -15.08 -7.40 5.80
CA MET A 63 -15.23 -8.44 6.82
C MET A 63 -16.65 -8.52 7.39
N LEU A 64 -17.29 -7.38 7.64
CA LEU A 64 -18.68 -7.36 8.09
C LEU A 64 -19.63 -7.95 7.06
N THR A 65 -19.47 -7.65 5.77
CA THR A 65 -20.31 -8.24 4.71
C THR A 65 -20.06 -9.72 4.55
N LEU A 66 -18.81 -10.20 4.65
CA LEU A 66 -18.49 -11.63 4.67
C LEU A 66 -19.17 -12.33 5.86
N LEU A 67 -19.07 -11.74 7.05
CA LEU A 67 -19.71 -12.29 8.27
C LEU A 67 -21.23 -12.34 8.13
N LEU A 68 -21.85 -11.25 7.67
CA LEU A 68 -23.30 -11.19 7.44
C LEU A 68 -23.76 -12.17 6.37
N ALA A 69 -23.02 -12.29 5.27
CA ALA A 69 -23.30 -13.25 4.20
C ALA A 69 -23.30 -14.70 4.72
N HIS A 70 -22.28 -15.08 5.46
CA HIS A 70 -22.19 -16.42 6.06
C HIS A 70 -23.34 -16.67 7.06
N ARG A 71 -23.66 -15.69 7.91
CA ARG A 71 -24.78 -15.78 8.84
C ARG A 71 -26.12 -15.86 8.13
N ALA A 72 -26.32 -15.08 7.07
CA ALA A 72 -27.56 -15.13 6.29
C ALA A 72 -27.74 -16.47 5.58
N LEU A 73 -26.68 -17.02 4.98
CA LEU A 73 -26.72 -18.36 4.38
C LEU A 73 -27.06 -19.43 5.40
N GLY A 74 -26.45 -19.39 6.60
CA GLY A 74 -26.79 -20.31 7.69
C GLY A 74 -28.23 -20.16 8.14
N PHE A 75 -28.72 -18.94 8.35
CA PHE A 75 -30.09 -18.66 8.82
C PHE A 75 -31.16 -19.14 7.83
N PHE A 76 -31.02 -18.80 6.54
CA PHE A 76 -32.01 -19.17 5.52
C PHE A 76 -31.94 -20.66 5.11
N SER A 77 -30.87 -21.37 5.46
CA SER A 77 -30.69 -22.82 5.16
C SER A 77 -31.08 -23.74 6.32
N VAL A 78 -31.48 -23.21 7.49
CA VAL A 78 -31.86 -24.01 8.65
C VAL A 78 -33.02 -24.97 8.29
N GLY A 79 -32.79 -26.29 8.42
CA GLY A 79 -33.76 -27.33 8.15
C GLY A 79 -34.13 -27.52 6.66
N ARG A 80 -33.41 -26.90 5.72
CA ARG A 80 -33.64 -27.01 4.27
C ARG A 80 -32.31 -27.13 3.52
N SER A 81 -32.36 -27.84 2.37
CA SER A 81 -31.18 -27.89 1.48
C SER A 81 -30.92 -26.50 0.83
N LEU A 82 -29.69 -26.19 0.53
CA LEU A 82 -29.32 -25.02 -0.29
C LEU A 82 -29.89 -25.08 -1.72
N ASN A 83 -30.49 -26.19 -2.10
CA ASN A 83 -30.97 -26.41 -3.45
C ASN A 83 -32.40 -25.92 -3.70
N TYR A 84 -33.18 -25.62 -2.65
CA TYR A 84 -34.58 -25.20 -2.77
C TYR A 84 -34.98 -24.18 -1.71
N GLY A 85 -35.90 -23.27 -2.08
CA GLY A 85 -36.52 -22.31 -1.15
C GLY A 85 -35.62 -21.12 -0.76
N ALA A 86 -35.84 -20.57 0.42
CA ALA A 86 -35.19 -19.34 0.85
C ALA A 86 -33.65 -19.46 0.93
N GLY A 87 -33.13 -20.65 1.27
CA GLY A 87 -31.68 -20.89 1.30
C GLY A 87 -31.04 -20.80 -0.10
N HIS A 88 -31.73 -21.35 -1.11
CA HIS A 88 -31.26 -21.24 -2.49
C HIS A 88 -31.30 -19.81 -3.00
N ILE A 89 -32.38 -19.07 -2.73
CA ILE A 89 -32.53 -17.65 -3.08
C ILE A 89 -31.41 -16.83 -2.41
N ALA A 90 -31.16 -17.06 -1.12
CA ALA A 90 -30.08 -16.38 -0.41
C ALA A 90 -28.72 -16.68 -1.05
N PHE A 91 -28.46 -17.95 -1.41
CA PHE A 91 -27.20 -18.34 -2.04
C PHE A 91 -26.98 -17.62 -3.38
N GLU A 92 -27.97 -17.60 -4.26
CA GLU A 92 -27.89 -16.93 -5.56
C GLU A 92 -27.67 -15.42 -5.44
N VAL A 93 -28.44 -14.76 -4.58
CA VAL A 93 -28.37 -13.31 -4.39
C VAL A 93 -27.04 -12.91 -3.73
N ILE A 94 -26.61 -13.62 -2.69
CA ILE A 94 -25.36 -13.33 -1.99
C ILE A 94 -24.15 -13.63 -2.88
N ALA A 95 -24.18 -14.71 -3.67
CA ALA A 95 -23.13 -15.03 -4.63
C ALA A 95 -22.94 -13.94 -5.69
N PHE A 96 -23.98 -13.18 -6.00
CA PHE A 96 -23.89 -12.02 -6.88
C PHE A 96 -23.42 -10.75 -6.16
N LEU A 97 -24.02 -10.42 -5.00
CA LEU A 97 -23.76 -9.15 -4.31
C LEU A 97 -22.37 -9.11 -3.67
N LEU A 98 -21.89 -10.22 -3.12
CA LEU A 98 -20.65 -10.25 -2.35
C LEU A 98 -19.40 -9.83 -3.16
N PRO A 99 -19.17 -10.31 -4.40
CA PRO A 99 -18.08 -9.84 -5.25
C PRO A 99 -18.19 -8.35 -5.58
N LEU A 100 -19.41 -7.82 -5.77
CA LEU A 100 -19.64 -6.40 -5.99
C LEU A 100 -19.25 -5.57 -4.78
N ASN A 101 -19.51 -6.05 -3.55
CA ASN A 101 -19.09 -5.39 -2.33
C ASN A 101 -17.58 -5.31 -2.21
N PHE A 102 -16.84 -6.39 -2.53
CA PHE A 102 -15.39 -6.36 -2.60
C PHE A 102 -14.90 -5.26 -3.54
N LEU A 103 -15.51 -5.18 -4.72
CA LEU A 103 -15.15 -4.20 -5.71
C LEU A 103 -15.48 -2.77 -5.22
N LEU A 104 -16.72 -2.53 -4.79
CA LEU A 104 -17.18 -1.21 -4.33
C LEU A 104 -16.32 -0.69 -3.17
N PHE A 105 -16.07 -1.53 -2.14
CA PHE A 105 -15.26 -1.13 -1.00
C PHE A 105 -13.80 -0.88 -1.40
N SER A 106 -13.27 -1.58 -2.41
CA SER A 106 -11.92 -1.31 -2.90
C SER A 106 -11.79 0.08 -3.55
N TYR A 107 -12.87 0.65 -4.10
CA TYR A 107 -12.86 1.96 -4.76
C TYR A 107 -13.16 3.13 -3.81
N ILE A 108 -13.83 2.90 -2.69
CA ILE A 108 -14.13 3.97 -1.73
C ILE A 108 -12.84 4.41 -1.04
N GLN A 109 -12.57 5.71 -1.02
CA GLN A 109 -11.39 6.28 -0.34
C GLN A 109 -11.49 6.14 1.18
N GLU A 110 -10.40 5.72 1.82
CA GLU A 110 -10.32 5.71 3.28
C GLU A 110 -10.23 7.14 3.81
N ARG A 111 -11.26 7.55 4.58
CA ARG A 111 -11.37 8.89 5.19
C ARG A 111 -11.45 8.83 6.72
N GLY A 112 -10.99 7.73 7.31
CA GLY A 112 -11.09 7.48 8.75
C GLY A 112 -12.53 7.20 9.23
N PHE A 113 -12.72 7.09 10.55
CA PHE A 113 -14.02 6.78 11.17
C PHE A 113 -14.83 8.06 11.47
N THR A 114 -15.14 8.84 10.44
CA THR A 114 -16.08 9.95 10.56
C THR A 114 -17.47 9.54 10.04
N LEU A 115 -18.53 10.07 10.62
CA LEU A 115 -19.89 9.72 10.17
C LEU A 115 -20.09 9.87 8.66
N PRO A 116 -19.66 10.97 8.00
CA PRO A 116 -19.80 11.07 6.54
C PRO A 116 -18.99 10.01 5.76
N ALA A 117 -17.88 9.52 6.33
CA ALA A 117 -17.08 8.47 5.69
C ALA A 117 -17.71 7.09 5.84
N LEU A 118 -18.41 6.82 6.93
CA LEU A 118 -19.05 5.53 7.22
C LEU A 118 -20.44 5.40 6.55
N THR A 119 -21.14 6.52 6.32
CA THR A 119 -22.51 6.53 5.78
C THR A 119 -22.68 5.69 4.51
N PRO A 120 -21.81 5.79 3.46
CA PRO A 120 -22.00 5.01 2.24
C PRO A 120 -21.88 3.50 2.48
N TYR A 121 -20.97 3.07 3.35
CA TYR A 121 -20.81 1.65 3.69
C TYR A 121 -22.03 1.13 4.46
N LEU A 122 -22.46 1.87 5.48
CA LEU A 122 -23.63 1.49 6.30
C LEU A 122 -24.90 1.45 5.45
N ALA A 123 -25.12 2.46 4.59
CA ALA A 123 -26.28 2.52 3.70
C ALA A 123 -26.29 1.32 2.74
N LEU A 124 -25.14 0.96 2.16
CA LEU A 124 -25.04 -0.17 1.24
C LEU A 124 -25.36 -1.49 1.97
N VAL A 125 -24.69 -1.77 3.09
CA VAL A 125 -24.91 -3.01 3.86
C VAL A 125 -26.34 -3.11 4.37
N PHE A 126 -26.93 -2.00 4.81
CA PHE A 126 -28.32 -1.95 5.26
C PHE A 126 -29.29 -2.24 4.11
N LEU A 127 -29.12 -1.55 2.97
CA LEU A 127 -29.95 -1.74 1.79
C LEU A 127 -29.90 -3.19 1.27
N GLU A 128 -28.70 -3.76 1.17
CA GLU A 128 -28.52 -5.15 0.74
C GLU A 128 -29.16 -6.14 1.70
N SER A 129 -29.05 -5.91 3.01
CA SER A 129 -29.68 -6.76 4.02
C SER A 129 -31.21 -6.74 3.88
N ILE A 130 -31.80 -5.59 3.57
CA ILE A 130 -33.24 -5.47 3.27
C ILE A 130 -33.59 -6.24 1.99
N VAL A 131 -32.80 -6.07 0.92
CA VAL A 131 -33.02 -6.76 -0.36
C VAL A 131 -32.98 -8.26 -0.18
N VAL A 132 -31.97 -8.78 0.49
CA VAL A 132 -31.87 -10.23 0.79
C VAL A 132 -33.07 -10.71 1.61
N ALA A 133 -33.44 -10.00 2.68
CA ALA A 133 -34.59 -10.37 3.51
C ALA A 133 -35.92 -10.35 2.72
N LEU A 134 -36.13 -9.38 1.86
CA LEU A 134 -37.32 -9.28 1.03
C LEU A 134 -37.41 -10.39 -0.02
N LEU A 135 -36.29 -10.76 -0.64
CA LEU A 135 -36.22 -11.84 -1.61
C LEU A 135 -36.38 -13.21 -0.97
N CYS A 136 -35.87 -13.38 0.26
CA CYS A 136 -35.95 -14.63 1.02
C CYS A 136 -37.22 -14.79 1.87
N ARG A 137 -38.24 -13.94 1.66
CA ARG A 137 -39.50 -14.02 2.43
C ARG A 137 -40.20 -15.38 2.18
N PRO A 138 -40.97 -15.92 3.17
CA PRO A 138 -41.61 -17.23 3.08
C PRO A 138 -42.55 -17.43 1.88
N ALA A 139 -43.12 -16.32 1.37
CA ALA A 139 -43.99 -16.34 0.19
C ALA A 139 -43.24 -16.43 -1.16
N ALA A 140 -41.91 -16.21 -1.16
CA ALA A 140 -41.11 -16.28 -2.37
C ALA A 140 -40.86 -17.76 -2.75
N LYS A 141 -41.27 -18.15 -3.95
CA LYS A 141 -41.06 -19.51 -4.46
C LYS A 141 -39.73 -19.66 -5.20
N SER A 142 -39.22 -18.59 -5.76
CA SER A 142 -37.96 -18.56 -6.52
C SER A 142 -37.36 -17.15 -6.46
N SER A 143 -36.06 -17.04 -6.71
CA SER A 143 -35.38 -15.78 -6.96
C SER A 143 -35.85 -15.14 -8.28
N PRO A 144 -35.64 -13.86 -8.51
CA PRO A 144 -35.84 -13.23 -9.81
C PRO A 144 -35.09 -13.99 -10.90
N ALA A 145 -35.73 -14.11 -12.10
CA ALA A 145 -35.19 -14.88 -13.22
C ALA A 145 -33.73 -14.52 -13.59
N LEU A 146 -33.33 -13.28 -13.34
CA LEU A 146 -31.97 -12.80 -13.55
C LEU A 146 -30.90 -13.65 -12.85
N PHE A 147 -31.16 -14.15 -11.64
CA PHE A 147 -30.17 -14.86 -10.84
C PHE A 147 -29.97 -16.31 -11.23
N HIS A 148 -31.03 -16.98 -11.72
CA HIS A 148 -30.99 -18.39 -12.09
C HIS A 148 -31.08 -18.65 -13.59
N ALA A 149 -31.20 -17.62 -14.44
CA ALA A 149 -31.20 -17.76 -15.88
C ALA A 149 -29.88 -18.34 -16.40
N ALA A 150 -30.01 -19.33 -17.29
CA ALA A 150 -28.86 -19.89 -18.02
C ALA A 150 -28.61 -19.01 -19.26
N TYR A 151 -27.65 -18.11 -19.18
CA TYR A 151 -27.25 -17.23 -20.28
C TYR A 151 -26.39 -17.92 -21.33
N LEU A 152 -25.62 -18.91 -20.88
CA LEU A 152 -24.74 -19.73 -21.71
C LEU A 152 -25.03 -21.20 -21.47
N SER A 153 -24.55 -22.09 -22.36
CA SER A 153 -24.85 -23.52 -22.27
C SER A 153 -24.44 -24.11 -20.91
N HIS A 154 -25.33 -24.85 -20.31
CA HIS A 154 -25.14 -25.43 -18.97
C HIS A 154 -23.89 -26.33 -18.90
N SER A 155 -23.53 -26.99 -19.99
CA SER A 155 -22.37 -27.89 -20.06
C SER A 155 -21.04 -27.19 -19.75
N LEU A 156 -20.91 -25.91 -20.06
CA LEU A 156 -19.69 -25.12 -19.78
C LEU A 156 -19.51 -24.76 -18.28
N PHE A 157 -20.61 -24.78 -17.52
CA PHE A 157 -20.62 -24.31 -16.11
C PHE A 157 -21.03 -25.42 -15.14
N ALA A 158 -21.17 -26.68 -15.61
CA ALA A 158 -21.55 -27.82 -14.77
C ALA A 158 -20.57 -28.12 -13.62
N TRP A 159 -19.33 -27.59 -13.69
CA TRP A 159 -18.31 -27.71 -12.65
C TRP A 159 -18.55 -26.77 -11.45
N SER A 160 -19.39 -25.75 -11.59
CA SER A 160 -19.60 -24.72 -10.58
C SER A 160 -20.95 -24.86 -9.88
N GLN A 161 -20.92 -24.76 -8.54
CA GLN A 161 -22.15 -24.67 -7.75
C GLN A 161 -22.72 -23.24 -7.76
N VAL A 162 -21.90 -22.24 -8.12
CA VAL A 162 -22.30 -20.82 -8.19
C VAL A 162 -23.07 -20.59 -9.49
N PRO A 163 -24.28 -19.98 -9.46
CA PRO A 163 -25.05 -19.64 -10.65
C PRO A 163 -24.28 -18.75 -11.61
N GLN A 164 -24.58 -18.84 -12.92
CA GLN A 164 -23.83 -18.12 -13.96
C GLN A 164 -23.74 -16.63 -13.69
N PHE A 165 -24.81 -15.99 -13.21
CA PHE A 165 -24.83 -14.57 -12.92
C PHE A 165 -23.88 -14.20 -11.77
N GLY A 166 -23.84 -15.01 -10.71
CA GLY A 166 -22.85 -14.90 -9.64
C GLY A 166 -21.42 -15.11 -10.13
N LEU A 167 -21.20 -16.12 -10.99
CA LEU A 167 -19.90 -16.37 -11.62
C LEU A 167 -19.39 -15.17 -12.40
N PHE A 168 -20.23 -14.53 -13.21
CA PHE A 168 -19.87 -13.32 -13.94
C PHE A 168 -19.47 -12.19 -13.01
N SER A 169 -20.19 -12.04 -11.88
CA SER A 169 -19.85 -11.07 -10.85
C SER A 169 -18.47 -11.34 -10.23
N PHE A 170 -18.17 -12.62 -9.89
CA PHE A 170 -16.85 -13.00 -9.36
C PHE A 170 -15.73 -12.76 -10.37
N VAL A 171 -15.91 -13.13 -11.62
CA VAL A 171 -14.91 -12.92 -12.68
C VAL A 171 -14.67 -11.44 -12.93
N ALA A 172 -15.73 -10.64 -13.07
CA ALA A 172 -15.62 -9.20 -13.27
C ALA A 172 -14.90 -8.52 -12.09
N ALA A 173 -15.27 -8.86 -10.84
CA ALA A 173 -14.63 -8.33 -9.66
C ALA A 173 -13.16 -8.75 -9.58
N ALA A 174 -12.82 -10.01 -9.86
CA ALA A 174 -11.44 -10.50 -9.85
C ALA A 174 -10.57 -9.78 -10.88
N LEU A 175 -11.06 -9.58 -12.11
CA LEU A 175 -10.32 -8.85 -13.14
C LEU A 175 -10.09 -7.40 -12.78
N LEU A 176 -11.09 -6.72 -12.21
CA LEU A 176 -10.96 -5.32 -11.80
C LEU A 176 -10.06 -5.16 -10.56
N LEU A 177 -10.13 -6.06 -9.59
CA LEU A 177 -9.23 -6.07 -8.43
C LEU A 177 -7.78 -6.39 -8.85
N ALA A 178 -7.58 -7.32 -9.77
CA ALA A 178 -6.27 -7.59 -10.35
C ALA A 178 -5.71 -6.34 -11.06
N TYR A 179 -6.51 -5.69 -11.89
CA TYR A 179 -6.12 -4.44 -12.53
C TYR A 179 -5.71 -3.37 -11.51
N ARG A 180 -6.49 -3.19 -10.44
CA ARG A 180 -6.17 -2.27 -9.34
C ARG A 180 -4.85 -2.61 -8.68
N PHE A 181 -4.61 -3.89 -8.38
CA PHE A 181 -3.33 -4.33 -7.81
C PHE A 181 -2.16 -3.96 -8.72
N PHE A 182 -2.24 -4.24 -10.03
CA PHE A 182 -1.16 -3.90 -10.97
C PHE A 182 -0.93 -2.38 -11.08
N HIS A 183 -1.97 -1.58 -10.87
CA HIS A 183 -1.88 -0.12 -10.93
C HIS A 183 -1.32 0.49 -9.65
N PHE A 184 -1.82 0.08 -8.47
CA PHE A 184 -1.46 0.70 -7.18
C PHE A 184 -0.36 -0.04 -6.42
N GLN A 185 -0.17 -1.33 -6.67
CA GLN A 185 0.86 -2.20 -6.07
C GLN A 185 0.88 -2.20 -4.54
N GLN A 186 -0.29 -2.03 -3.91
CA GLN A 186 -0.44 -1.99 -2.46
C GLN A 186 -0.82 -3.38 -1.91
N PRO A 187 -0.35 -3.76 -0.71
CA PRO A 187 -0.68 -5.04 -0.08
C PRO A 187 -2.19 -5.26 0.08
N LEU A 188 -2.92 -4.20 0.39
CA LEU A 188 -4.36 -4.25 0.59
C LEU A 188 -5.11 -4.67 -0.67
N GLU A 189 -4.69 -4.20 -1.86
CA GLU A 189 -5.30 -4.58 -3.14
C GLU A 189 -5.06 -6.07 -3.47
N ALA A 190 -3.87 -6.59 -3.16
CA ALA A 190 -3.59 -8.03 -3.25
C ALA A 190 -4.46 -8.83 -2.29
N GLY A 191 -4.65 -8.32 -1.07
CA GLY A 191 -5.52 -8.94 -0.07
C GLY A 191 -6.97 -9.04 -0.50
N PHE A 192 -7.53 -7.98 -1.07
CA PHE A 192 -8.89 -8.00 -1.65
C PHE A 192 -9.03 -9.05 -2.76
N PHE A 193 -8.06 -9.10 -3.67
CA PHE A 193 -8.06 -10.08 -4.76
C PHE A 193 -8.04 -11.52 -4.24
N TRP A 194 -7.09 -11.87 -3.37
CA TRP A 194 -6.97 -13.24 -2.86
C TRP A 194 -8.10 -13.63 -1.91
N SER A 195 -8.61 -12.68 -1.13
CA SER A 195 -9.78 -12.90 -0.28
C SER A 195 -11.04 -13.17 -1.13
N LEU A 196 -11.21 -12.49 -2.28
CA LEU A 196 -12.28 -12.78 -3.22
C LEU A 196 -12.16 -14.21 -3.78
N ILE A 197 -10.95 -14.66 -4.14
CA ILE A 197 -10.73 -16.03 -4.63
C ILE A 197 -11.03 -17.06 -3.53
N ALA A 198 -10.61 -16.81 -2.29
CA ALA A 198 -10.95 -17.67 -1.15
C ALA A 198 -12.47 -17.72 -0.89
N THR A 199 -13.15 -16.57 -1.04
CA THR A 199 -14.61 -16.49 -0.94
C THR A 199 -15.29 -17.31 -2.04
N PHE A 200 -14.80 -17.24 -3.27
CA PHE A 200 -15.28 -18.08 -4.36
C PHE A 200 -15.11 -19.58 -4.04
N ALA A 201 -13.95 -19.99 -3.52
CA ALA A 201 -13.70 -21.37 -3.10
C ALA A 201 -14.68 -21.81 -1.99
N SER A 202 -15.01 -20.89 -1.04
CA SER A 202 -16.03 -21.15 -0.02
C SER A 202 -17.40 -21.48 -0.63
N PHE A 203 -17.83 -20.74 -1.65
CA PHE A 203 -19.08 -21.00 -2.35
C PHE A 203 -19.05 -22.32 -3.12
N GLN A 204 -17.93 -22.69 -3.72
CA GLN A 204 -17.78 -23.97 -4.45
C GLN A 204 -17.78 -25.21 -3.55
N LYS A 205 -17.33 -25.05 -2.28
CA LYS A 205 -17.26 -26.16 -1.31
C LYS A 205 -18.48 -26.22 -0.36
N GLY A 206 -19.53 -25.45 -0.68
CA GLY A 206 -20.72 -25.33 0.16
C GLY A 206 -20.48 -24.45 1.38
N SER A 207 -20.79 -23.19 1.23
CA SER A 207 -20.45 -22.09 2.16
C SER A 207 -20.86 -22.27 3.63
N ILE A 208 -21.77 -23.18 3.93
CA ILE A 208 -22.20 -23.49 5.31
C ILE A 208 -21.64 -24.84 5.82
N HIS A 209 -20.93 -25.60 5.01
CA HIS A 209 -20.24 -26.82 5.41
C HIS A 209 -18.84 -26.49 5.96
N ALA A 210 -18.23 -27.40 6.71
CA ALA A 210 -16.92 -27.17 7.34
C ALA A 210 -15.86 -26.70 6.34
N GLU A 211 -15.75 -27.31 5.15
CA GLU A 211 -14.79 -26.87 4.13
C GLU A 211 -15.08 -25.47 3.64
N GLY A 212 -16.34 -25.16 3.31
CA GLY A 212 -16.75 -23.83 2.86
C GLY A 212 -16.51 -22.77 3.93
N THR A 213 -16.83 -23.06 5.20
CA THR A 213 -16.55 -22.18 6.34
C THR A 213 -15.04 -21.98 6.54
N ALA A 214 -14.22 -23.02 6.34
CA ALA A 214 -12.76 -22.89 6.44
C ALA A 214 -12.19 -21.97 5.34
N TYR A 215 -12.70 -22.06 4.10
CA TYR A 215 -12.32 -21.12 3.04
C TYR A 215 -12.82 -19.70 3.33
N ALA A 216 -14.00 -19.52 3.92
CA ALA A 216 -14.48 -18.20 4.36
C ALA A 216 -13.60 -17.63 5.48
N ALA A 217 -13.16 -18.46 6.43
CA ALA A 217 -12.18 -18.06 7.45
C ALA A 217 -10.83 -17.68 6.83
N THR A 218 -10.39 -18.42 5.80
CA THR A 218 -9.18 -18.10 5.02
C THR A 218 -9.31 -16.76 4.34
N ALA A 219 -10.46 -16.41 3.76
CA ALA A 219 -10.71 -15.08 3.19
C ALA A 219 -10.54 -13.97 4.25
N GLY A 220 -11.08 -14.17 5.46
CA GLY A 220 -10.88 -13.26 6.60
C GLY A 220 -9.42 -13.16 7.02
N LEU A 221 -8.69 -14.29 7.09
CA LEU A 221 -7.27 -14.32 7.45
C LEU A 221 -6.39 -13.57 6.42
N ILE A 222 -6.71 -13.68 5.14
CA ILE A 222 -6.03 -12.93 4.08
C ILE A 222 -6.24 -11.42 4.26
N LEU A 223 -7.46 -10.97 4.54
CA LEU A 223 -7.73 -9.56 4.82
C LEU A 223 -7.02 -9.08 6.08
N LEU A 224 -7.02 -9.88 7.15
CA LEU A 224 -6.31 -9.58 8.39
C LEU A 224 -4.80 -9.43 8.15
N SER A 225 -4.18 -10.37 7.44
CA SER A 225 -2.75 -10.29 7.09
C SER A 225 -2.43 -9.07 6.24
N SER A 226 -3.34 -8.71 5.31
CA SER A 226 -3.19 -7.53 4.45
C SER A 226 -3.26 -6.22 5.23
N ILE A 227 -4.09 -6.12 6.27
CA ILE A 227 -4.10 -4.94 7.17
C ILE A 227 -2.74 -4.78 7.85
N ILE A 228 -2.20 -5.87 8.39
CA ILE A 228 -0.91 -5.85 9.09
C ILE A 228 0.20 -5.44 8.14
N GLU A 229 0.25 -6.04 6.94
CA GLU A 229 1.26 -5.71 5.94
C GLU A 229 1.15 -4.27 5.45
N ASN A 230 -0.07 -3.80 5.16
CA ASN A 230 -0.32 -2.42 4.76
C ASN A 230 0.10 -1.42 5.85
N SER A 231 -0.22 -1.73 7.11
CA SER A 231 0.20 -0.91 8.25
C SER A 231 1.71 -0.89 8.44
N TYR A 232 2.38 -2.01 8.16
CA TYR A 232 3.84 -2.07 8.16
C TYR A 232 4.42 -1.21 7.04
N VAL A 233 3.91 -1.31 5.82
CA VAL A 233 4.38 -0.50 4.68
C VAL A 233 4.21 0.99 4.99
N LEU A 234 3.03 1.41 5.46
CA LEU A 234 2.76 2.82 5.84
C LEU A 234 3.67 3.32 6.99
N ALA A 235 4.03 2.45 7.93
CA ALA A 235 4.88 2.81 9.06
C ALA A 235 6.38 2.90 8.71
N TYR A 236 6.84 2.10 7.74
CA TYR A 236 8.27 1.91 7.45
C TYR A 236 8.72 2.45 6.11
N HIS A 237 7.81 2.82 5.20
CA HIS A 237 8.17 3.43 3.90
C HIS A 237 7.66 4.86 3.80
N ASP A 238 8.37 5.66 3.05
CA ASP A 238 7.96 7.02 2.70
C ASP A 238 6.95 6.98 1.54
N GLU A 239 5.80 7.62 1.72
CA GLU A 239 4.69 7.57 0.75
C GLU A 239 5.03 8.21 -0.60
N LEU A 240 5.88 9.24 -0.60
CA LEU A 240 6.24 9.96 -1.81
C LEU A 240 7.27 9.22 -2.65
N THR A 241 8.30 8.67 -1.98
CA THR A 241 9.49 8.11 -2.65
C THR A 241 9.53 6.60 -2.66
N LEU A 242 8.69 5.94 -1.86
CA LEU A 242 8.65 4.50 -1.63
C LEU A 242 9.95 3.92 -1.06
N LEU A 243 10.91 4.76 -0.69
CA LEU A 243 12.08 4.33 0.06
C LEU A 243 11.71 3.97 1.50
N PRO A 244 12.45 3.10 2.16
CA PRO A 244 12.36 2.96 3.60
C PRO A 244 12.52 4.30 4.29
N GLY A 245 11.59 4.62 5.22
CA GLY A 245 11.55 5.89 5.94
C GLY A 245 12.44 5.92 7.19
N ARG A 246 12.33 7.00 7.98
CA ARG A 246 13.11 7.22 9.21
C ARG A 246 13.00 6.07 10.21
N ARG A 247 11.80 5.48 10.39
CA ARG A 247 11.61 4.32 11.29
C ARG A 247 12.42 3.10 10.82
N ALA A 248 12.39 2.83 9.52
CA ALA A 248 13.17 1.75 8.93
C ALA A 248 14.67 1.98 9.08
N PHE A 249 15.14 3.23 8.92
CA PHE A 249 16.52 3.63 9.15
C PHE A 249 16.94 3.35 10.60
N ASN A 250 16.18 3.85 11.58
CA ASN A 250 16.48 3.63 12.99
C ASN A 250 16.54 2.14 13.36
N THR A 251 15.63 1.32 12.79
CA THR A 251 15.66 -0.13 12.99
C THR A 251 16.88 -0.79 12.33
N ALA A 252 17.31 -0.29 11.18
CA ALA A 252 18.53 -0.78 10.51
C ALA A 252 19.78 -0.46 11.33
N LEU A 253 19.87 0.71 11.94
CA LEU A 253 20.98 1.10 12.81
C LEU A 253 21.19 0.17 13.99
N LEU A 254 20.11 -0.34 14.60
CA LEU A 254 20.17 -1.26 15.74
C LEU A 254 20.82 -2.63 15.41
N ARG A 255 20.92 -2.95 14.11
CA ARG A 255 21.47 -4.22 13.62
C ARG A 255 22.85 -4.06 12.96
N LEU A 256 23.43 -2.85 13.02
CA LEU A 256 24.72 -2.59 12.41
C LEU A 256 25.85 -3.07 13.31
N GLU A 257 26.70 -3.90 12.73
CA GLU A 257 27.95 -4.34 13.33
C GLU A 257 29.10 -3.93 12.42
N PRO A 258 30.25 -3.49 12.97
CA PRO A 258 31.44 -3.16 12.17
C PRO A 258 31.95 -4.37 11.38
N PRO A 259 32.43 -4.17 10.15
CA PRO A 259 32.55 -2.88 9.47
C PRO A 259 31.22 -2.42 8.84
N TYR A 260 30.97 -1.11 8.89
CA TYR A 260 29.86 -0.49 8.14
C TYR A 260 30.24 0.95 7.74
N THR A 261 29.54 1.46 6.72
CA THR A 261 29.69 2.85 6.27
C THR A 261 28.30 3.51 6.21
N ILE A 262 28.20 4.74 6.68
CA ILE A 262 27.00 5.55 6.63
C ILE A 262 27.28 6.79 5.78
N ALA A 263 26.39 7.05 4.81
CA ALA A 263 26.41 8.26 4.01
C ALA A 263 25.12 9.06 4.23
N VAL A 264 25.27 10.36 4.48
CA VAL A 264 24.16 11.32 4.53
C VAL A 264 24.15 12.08 3.22
N VAL A 265 22.99 12.15 2.58
CA VAL A 265 22.77 12.71 1.23
C VAL A 265 21.70 13.78 1.29
N ASP A 266 21.95 14.91 0.64
CA ASP A 266 21.00 16.04 0.60
C ASP A 266 20.95 16.62 -0.82
N ILE A 267 19.76 17.03 -1.25
CA ILE A 267 19.56 17.61 -2.59
C ILE A 267 19.98 19.07 -2.58
N ASP A 268 20.93 19.41 -3.44
CA ASP A 268 21.48 20.75 -3.52
C ASP A 268 20.44 21.78 -3.98
N HIS A 269 20.32 22.86 -3.20
CA HIS A 269 19.42 23.98 -3.49
C HIS A 269 17.92 23.62 -3.60
N PHE A 270 17.46 22.54 -2.97
CA PHE A 270 16.10 22.04 -3.12
C PHE A 270 15.01 23.05 -2.70
N LYS A 271 15.24 23.81 -1.63
CA LYS A 271 14.33 24.90 -1.24
C LYS A 271 14.16 25.94 -2.36
N ARG A 272 15.29 26.42 -2.93
CA ARG A 272 15.24 27.37 -4.05
C ARG A 272 14.56 26.79 -5.27
N PHE A 273 14.74 25.49 -5.51
CA PHE A 273 14.06 24.77 -6.58
C PHE A 273 12.54 24.78 -6.38
N ASN A 274 12.06 24.47 -5.16
CA ASN A 274 10.64 24.54 -4.81
C ASN A 274 10.06 25.94 -4.93
N ASP A 275 10.81 26.95 -4.49
CA ASP A 275 10.40 28.36 -4.58
C ASP A 275 10.27 28.81 -6.06
N THR A 276 11.04 28.22 -6.97
CA THR A 276 11.03 28.57 -8.41
C THR A 276 9.99 27.78 -9.20
N TYR A 277 9.87 26.46 -8.96
CA TYR A 277 9.09 25.54 -9.80
C TYR A 277 7.86 24.95 -9.10
N GLY A 278 7.64 25.28 -7.84
CA GLY A 278 6.52 24.78 -7.01
C GLY A 278 6.79 23.40 -6.39
N HIS A 279 6.02 23.10 -5.35
CA HIS A 279 6.16 21.85 -4.57
C HIS A 279 5.85 20.60 -5.39
N ASP A 280 4.88 20.64 -6.32
CA ASP A 280 4.54 19.49 -7.17
C ASP A 280 5.72 19.05 -8.05
N THR A 281 6.52 20.03 -8.53
CA THR A 281 7.75 19.75 -9.29
C THR A 281 8.86 19.26 -8.37
N GLY A 282 8.96 19.79 -7.16
CA GLY A 282 9.88 19.31 -6.13
C GLY A 282 9.61 17.84 -5.75
N ASP A 283 8.34 17.45 -5.66
CA ASP A 283 7.96 16.05 -5.43
C ASP A 283 8.41 15.11 -6.56
N GLN A 284 8.40 15.58 -7.81
CA GLN A 284 8.93 14.82 -8.94
C GLN A 284 10.46 14.65 -8.83
N VAL A 285 11.17 15.69 -8.38
CA VAL A 285 12.62 15.62 -8.10
C VAL A 285 12.91 14.62 -6.99
N LEU A 286 12.17 14.67 -5.88
CA LEU A 286 12.33 13.72 -4.78
C LEU A 286 12.14 12.27 -5.24
N ARG A 287 11.11 12.00 -6.07
CA ARG A 287 10.89 10.66 -6.66
C ARG A 287 12.04 10.25 -7.58
N LEU A 288 12.55 11.18 -8.41
CA LEU A 288 13.67 10.90 -9.30
C LEU A 288 14.92 10.53 -8.52
N VAL A 289 15.31 11.38 -7.55
CA VAL A 289 16.51 11.16 -6.72
C VAL A 289 16.37 9.85 -5.95
N ALA A 290 15.24 9.62 -5.29
CA ALA A 290 14.97 8.38 -4.57
C ALA A 290 15.07 7.13 -5.46
N ALA A 291 14.58 7.19 -6.69
CA ALA A 291 14.68 6.08 -7.64
C ALA A 291 16.13 5.78 -8.05
N ARG A 292 17.02 6.77 -8.01
CA ARG A 292 18.47 6.59 -8.24
C ARG A 292 19.14 6.04 -6.99
N LEU A 293 18.83 6.60 -5.82
CA LEU A 293 19.34 6.12 -4.51
C LEU A 293 18.95 4.67 -4.24
N ALA A 294 17.73 4.25 -4.62
CA ALA A 294 17.28 2.86 -4.48
C ALA A 294 18.13 1.83 -5.24
N ARG A 295 18.94 2.29 -6.21
CA ARG A 295 19.79 1.45 -7.06
C ARG A 295 21.27 1.59 -6.74
N VAL A 296 21.62 2.14 -5.58
CA VAL A 296 23.00 2.25 -5.14
C VAL A 296 23.64 0.86 -5.12
N GLY A 297 24.85 0.77 -5.67
CA GLY A 297 25.64 -0.47 -5.71
C GLY A 297 26.30 -0.81 -4.35
N GLY A 298 27.14 -1.83 -4.32
CA GLY A 298 27.96 -2.17 -3.14
C GLY A 298 27.18 -2.62 -1.91
N GLY A 299 25.93 -3.09 -2.07
CA GLY A 299 25.09 -3.50 -0.94
C GLY A 299 24.49 -2.33 -0.15
N GLY A 300 24.61 -1.10 -0.65
CA GLY A 300 24.04 0.09 -0.03
C GLY A 300 22.52 0.05 0.02
N LYS A 301 21.93 0.44 1.14
CA LYS A 301 20.50 0.58 1.33
C LYS A 301 20.14 2.02 1.62
N ALA A 302 19.33 2.63 0.76
CA ALA A 302 18.91 4.01 0.89
C ALA A 302 17.63 4.14 1.73
N PHE A 303 17.54 5.25 2.49
CA PHE A 303 16.43 5.61 3.36
C PHE A 303 16.12 7.10 3.18
N ARG A 304 14.85 7.49 3.27
CA ARG A 304 14.44 8.89 3.37
C ARG A 304 14.20 9.23 4.84
N VAL A 305 14.98 10.16 5.38
CA VAL A 305 14.94 10.50 6.82
C VAL A 305 14.35 11.88 7.10
N GLY A 306 14.31 12.75 6.09
CA GLY A 306 13.78 14.10 6.18
C GLY A 306 13.11 14.55 4.88
N GLY A 307 12.77 15.82 4.78
CA GLY A 307 12.13 16.40 3.60
C GLY A 307 12.93 16.17 2.32
N GLU A 308 14.19 16.59 2.31
CA GLU A 308 15.15 16.47 1.19
C GLU A 308 16.39 15.66 1.56
N GLU A 309 16.36 15.04 2.76
CA GLU A 309 17.48 14.31 3.35
C GLU A 309 17.30 12.80 3.20
N PHE A 310 18.35 12.15 2.75
CA PHE A 310 18.43 10.70 2.60
C PHE A 310 19.67 10.16 3.28
N ASN A 311 19.58 8.93 3.78
CA ASN A 311 20.72 8.21 4.31
C ASN A 311 20.95 6.93 3.53
N ILE A 312 22.22 6.53 3.37
CA ILE A 312 22.59 5.25 2.78
C ILE A 312 23.44 4.48 3.80
N VAL A 313 23.06 3.24 4.05
CA VAL A 313 23.77 2.35 4.96
C VAL A 313 24.40 1.20 4.15
N PHE A 314 25.68 1.03 4.31
CA PHE A 314 26.45 -0.10 3.77
C PHE A 314 26.85 -1.01 4.93
N ALA A 315 26.04 -2.02 5.20
CA ALA A 315 26.36 -3.02 6.23
C ALA A 315 27.45 -3.99 5.74
N GLY A 316 28.41 -4.30 6.60
CA GLY A 316 29.53 -5.18 6.26
C GLY A 316 30.58 -4.57 5.31
N THR A 317 30.47 -3.29 4.95
CA THR A 317 31.27 -2.63 3.90
C THR A 317 32.13 -1.51 4.51
N LYS A 318 33.41 -1.49 4.19
CA LYS A 318 34.32 -0.42 4.60
C LYS A 318 34.14 0.83 3.73
N LEU A 319 34.58 1.97 4.25
CA LEU A 319 34.52 3.26 3.55
C LEU A 319 35.16 3.21 2.16
N GLN A 320 36.32 2.57 2.04
CA GLN A 320 37.06 2.49 0.77
C GLN A 320 36.26 1.80 -0.33
N ASP A 321 35.49 0.77 0.05
CA ASP A 321 34.67 -0.02 -0.88
C ASP A 321 33.34 0.68 -1.19
N ALA A 322 32.80 1.49 -0.26
CA ALA A 322 31.55 2.24 -0.44
C ALA A 322 31.74 3.50 -1.31
N LEU A 323 32.89 4.15 -1.26
CA LEU A 323 33.17 5.43 -1.94
C LEU A 323 32.93 5.39 -3.45
N PRO A 324 33.42 4.41 -4.23
CA PRO A 324 33.17 4.36 -5.67
C PRO A 324 31.67 4.31 -6.02
N HIS A 325 30.89 3.61 -5.22
CA HIS A 325 29.43 3.51 -5.41
C HIS A 325 28.70 4.83 -5.11
N LEU A 326 29.21 5.60 -4.13
CA LEU A 326 28.64 6.90 -3.80
C LEU A 326 29.00 7.96 -4.86
N GLU A 327 30.22 7.95 -5.40
CA GLU A 327 30.62 8.82 -6.51
C GLU A 327 29.86 8.49 -7.79
N GLN A 328 29.69 7.22 -8.09
CA GLN A 328 28.86 6.77 -9.22
C GLN A 328 27.42 7.24 -9.04
N LEU A 329 26.85 7.11 -7.84
CA LEU A 329 25.51 7.57 -7.52
C LEU A 329 25.36 9.08 -7.71
N ARG A 330 26.30 9.88 -7.18
CA ARG A 330 26.33 11.33 -7.36
C ARG A 330 26.33 11.71 -8.85
N ALA A 331 27.19 11.07 -9.63
CA ALA A 331 27.28 11.29 -11.08
C ALA A 331 25.98 10.90 -11.81
N VAL A 332 25.35 9.79 -11.43
CA VAL A 332 24.06 9.35 -11.98
C VAL A 332 22.97 10.36 -11.70
N VAL A 333 22.91 10.93 -10.48
CA VAL A 333 21.94 11.98 -10.12
C VAL A 333 22.21 13.24 -10.96
N GLN A 334 23.44 13.72 -11.01
CA GLN A 334 23.85 14.91 -11.77
C GLN A 334 23.47 14.79 -13.24
N ASN A 335 23.67 13.63 -13.86
CA ASN A 335 23.39 13.37 -15.28
C ASN A 335 21.91 13.01 -15.54
N SER A 336 21.08 12.93 -14.48
CA SER A 336 19.66 12.66 -14.62
C SER A 336 18.93 13.95 -14.93
N SER A 337 18.42 14.05 -16.16
CA SER A 337 17.54 15.14 -16.56
C SER A 337 16.09 14.69 -16.49
N PHE A 338 15.19 15.58 -16.13
CA PHE A 338 13.75 15.34 -16.18
C PHE A 338 13.04 16.50 -16.86
N ARG A 339 11.96 16.18 -17.56
CA ARG A 339 11.06 17.18 -18.13
C ARG A 339 9.92 17.41 -17.14
N ILE A 340 9.60 18.65 -16.90
CA ILE A 340 8.43 19.02 -16.11
C ILE A 340 7.20 18.47 -16.85
N ARG A 341 6.47 17.56 -16.23
CA ARG A 341 5.12 17.25 -16.68
C ARG A 341 4.21 18.33 -16.11
N GLU A 342 3.78 19.25 -16.95
CA GLU A 342 2.69 20.14 -16.62
C GLU A 342 1.47 19.27 -16.28
N GLY A 343 1.11 19.22 -15.00
CA GLY A 343 -0.17 18.66 -14.59
C GLY A 343 -1.29 19.52 -15.19
N PRO A 344 -2.52 18.97 -15.40
CA PRO A 344 -3.63 19.78 -15.90
C PRO A 344 -3.79 20.98 -14.97
N GLU A 345 -3.67 22.20 -15.55
CA GLU A 345 -3.89 23.46 -14.84
C GLU A 345 -5.14 23.35 -13.98
N ARG A 346 -4.96 23.31 -12.65
CA ARG A 346 -6.07 23.59 -11.76
C ARG A 346 -6.48 25.04 -12.02
N ARG A 347 -7.54 25.22 -12.83
CA ARG A 347 -8.20 26.50 -12.99
C ARG A 347 -8.45 27.08 -11.60
N THR A 348 -7.65 28.05 -11.21
CA THR A 348 -7.92 28.93 -10.10
C THR A 348 -9.04 29.88 -10.52
N THR A 349 -10.27 29.38 -10.55
CA THR A 349 -11.46 30.26 -10.53
C THR A 349 -11.62 30.73 -9.09
N PRO A 350 -11.47 32.02 -8.80
CA PRO A 350 -11.79 32.57 -7.49
C PRO A 350 -13.27 32.31 -7.22
N ARG A 351 -13.60 31.59 -6.16
CA ARG A 351 -14.97 31.47 -5.66
C ARG A 351 -15.45 32.85 -5.26
N GLY A 352 -16.47 33.34 -6.00
CA GLY A 352 -17.46 34.32 -5.67
C GLY A 352 -17.11 35.41 -4.66
N SER A 353 -16.77 36.58 -5.15
CA SER A 353 -16.84 37.81 -4.37
C SER A 353 -18.32 38.16 -4.10
N ASP A 354 -18.61 38.32 -2.83
CA ASP A 354 -19.84 38.91 -2.30
C ASP A 354 -20.17 40.22 -3.02
N ARG A 355 -21.38 40.34 -3.57
CA ARG A 355 -21.95 41.59 -4.09
C ARG A 355 -22.38 42.47 -2.93
N ARG A 356 -21.59 43.49 -2.56
CA ARG A 356 -22.08 44.76 -2.01
C ARG A 356 -21.14 45.89 -2.35
N GLY A 357 -21.55 46.69 -3.27
CA GLY A 357 -21.45 48.13 -3.49
C GLY A 357 -20.14 48.86 -3.15
N ARG A 358 -19.48 49.39 -4.19
CA ARG A 358 -19.36 50.85 -4.37
C ARG A 358 -18.47 51.16 -5.58
N THR A 359 -19.01 52.00 -6.43
CA THR A 359 -18.38 52.72 -7.53
C THR A 359 -17.14 53.50 -7.09
N HIS A 360 -16.01 53.35 -7.79
CA HIS A 360 -15.15 54.47 -8.16
C HIS A 360 -14.34 54.12 -9.41
N LYS A 361 -14.54 54.95 -10.44
CA LYS A 361 -13.73 55.03 -11.64
C LYS A 361 -12.30 55.49 -11.25
N ASN A 362 -11.27 54.85 -11.72
CA ASN A 362 -10.16 55.54 -12.37
C ASN A 362 -9.27 54.55 -13.12
N ALA A 363 -9.00 54.89 -14.36
CA ALA A 363 -8.15 54.18 -15.28
C ALA A 363 -6.66 54.37 -14.91
N ALA A 364 -5.92 53.29 -14.86
CA ALA A 364 -4.47 53.33 -15.06
C ALA A 364 -4.08 52.08 -15.87
N LYS A 365 -3.62 52.32 -17.10
CA LYS A 365 -2.93 51.39 -17.97
C LYS A 365 -1.68 50.88 -17.26
N GLY A 366 -1.74 49.68 -16.67
CA GLY A 366 -0.56 48.95 -16.18
C GLY A 366 -0.16 47.90 -17.22
N LYS A 367 1.07 48.01 -17.70
CA LYS A 367 1.74 47.10 -18.64
C LYS A 367 1.58 45.65 -18.21
N ARG A 368 1.02 44.80 -19.09
CA ARG A 368 1.17 43.37 -18.99
C ARG A 368 2.67 43.04 -19.07
N ALA A 369 3.25 42.69 -17.92
CA ALA A 369 4.53 42.00 -17.91
C ALA A 369 4.33 40.63 -18.54
N ASN A 370 4.91 40.42 -19.71
CA ASN A 370 5.07 39.11 -20.33
C ASN A 370 5.83 38.24 -19.33
N SER A 371 5.14 37.30 -18.70
CA SER A 371 5.81 36.14 -18.08
C SER A 371 6.54 35.39 -19.21
N PRO A 372 7.87 35.18 -19.11
CA PRO A 372 8.56 34.40 -20.12
C PRO A 372 7.96 33.00 -20.12
N GLY A 373 7.42 32.58 -21.27
CA GLY A 373 6.99 31.21 -21.51
C GLY A 373 8.15 30.29 -21.15
N HIS A 374 7.95 29.42 -20.16
CA HIS A 374 8.92 28.40 -19.81
C HIS A 374 9.01 27.42 -21.00
N THR A 375 10.02 27.64 -21.85
CA THR A 375 10.51 26.62 -22.78
C THR A 375 10.72 25.34 -21.98
N ALA A 376 10.24 24.21 -22.51
CA ALA A 376 10.39 22.87 -21.93
C ALA A 376 11.89 22.51 -21.81
N GLY A 377 12.56 23.12 -20.83
CA GLY A 377 13.95 22.89 -20.49
C GLY A 377 14.09 21.60 -19.70
N SER A 378 15.07 20.80 -20.05
CA SER A 378 15.51 19.70 -19.22
C SER A 378 16.10 20.26 -17.93
N LEU A 379 15.51 19.94 -16.78
CA LEU A 379 16.02 20.30 -15.46
C LEU A 379 16.93 19.19 -14.92
N SER A 380 18.00 19.58 -14.24
CA SER A 380 18.89 18.68 -13.53
C SER A 380 19.06 19.16 -12.08
N VAL A 381 19.29 18.24 -11.17
CA VAL A 381 19.61 18.50 -9.78
C VAL A 381 20.87 17.75 -9.39
N THR A 382 21.57 18.25 -8.39
CA THR A 382 22.74 17.59 -7.83
C THR A 382 22.52 17.23 -6.37
N VAL A 383 23.38 16.38 -5.84
CA VAL A 383 23.36 15.96 -4.43
C VAL A 383 24.75 16.13 -3.82
N SER A 384 24.79 16.58 -2.58
CA SER A 384 25.98 16.55 -1.74
C SER A 384 25.91 15.34 -0.81
N ILE A 385 27.04 14.69 -0.60
CA ILE A 385 27.13 13.44 0.18
C ILE A 385 28.23 13.58 1.21
N GLY A 386 27.91 13.35 2.48
CA GLY A 386 28.87 13.23 3.57
C GLY A 386 28.95 11.78 4.03
N VAL A 387 30.17 11.26 4.24
CA VAL A 387 30.41 9.84 4.51
C VAL A 387 31.29 9.65 5.73
N ALA A 388 30.94 8.67 6.56
CA ALA A 388 31.77 8.25 7.69
C ALA A 388 31.69 6.74 7.92
N GLU A 389 32.75 6.19 8.54
CA GLU A 389 32.79 4.82 9.09
C GLU A 389 33.23 4.85 10.55
N PRO A 390 32.93 3.83 11.37
CA PRO A 390 33.43 3.74 12.73
C PRO A 390 34.94 3.55 12.73
N THR A 391 35.63 4.29 13.59
CA THR A 391 37.11 4.19 13.76
C THR A 391 37.47 3.10 14.76
N GLN A 392 36.60 2.87 15.75
CA GLN A 392 36.75 1.83 16.77
C GLN A 392 35.48 0.98 16.82
N GLN A 393 35.65 -0.26 17.25
CA GLN A 393 34.53 -1.23 17.38
C GLN A 393 33.47 -0.78 18.42
N LYS A 394 33.83 0.21 19.27
CA LYS A 394 32.96 0.77 20.33
C LYS A 394 32.32 2.12 19.97
N ASP A 395 32.57 2.65 18.75
CA ASP A 395 31.96 3.90 18.35
C ASP A 395 30.44 3.75 18.25
N LEU A 396 29.72 4.66 18.91
CA LEU A 396 28.26 4.67 18.82
C LEU A 396 27.83 5.03 17.40
N VAL A 397 26.90 4.28 16.84
CA VAL A 397 26.38 4.51 15.47
C VAL A 397 25.91 5.96 15.27
N LEU A 398 25.36 6.58 16.32
CA LEU A 398 24.93 7.99 16.29
C LEU A 398 26.12 8.95 16.07
N GLN A 399 27.29 8.65 16.64
CA GLN A 399 28.50 9.46 16.42
C GLN A 399 28.99 9.36 14.97
N VAL A 400 28.86 8.17 14.35
CA VAL A 400 29.21 8.00 12.93
C VAL A 400 28.27 8.82 12.04
N ILE A 401 26.97 8.88 12.36
CA ILE A 401 26.01 9.74 11.65
C ILE A 401 26.38 11.21 11.79
N GLU A 402 26.70 11.69 13.01
CA GLU A 402 27.14 13.07 13.23
C GLU A 402 28.41 13.41 12.44
N CYS A 403 29.32 12.45 12.30
CA CYS A 403 30.52 12.61 11.49
C CYS A 403 30.19 12.70 9.99
N ALA A 404 29.27 11.89 9.52
CA ALA A 404 28.77 11.97 8.14
C ALA A 404 28.06 13.31 7.88
N ASP A 405 27.25 13.82 8.82
CA ASP A 405 26.61 15.12 8.73
C ASP A 405 27.64 16.28 8.65
N LYS A 406 28.70 16.21 9.46
CA LYS A 406 29.82 17.17 9.39
C LYS A 406 30.53 17.12 8.03
N ALA A 407 30.68 15.94 7.44
CA ALA A 407 31.22 15.80 6.10
C ALA A 407 30.26 16.37 5.03
N LEU A 408 28.96 16.14 5.15
CA LEU A 408 27.94 16.72 4.27
C LEU A 408 27.98 18.25 4.32
N TYR A 409 28.09 18.82 5.53
CA TYR A 409 28.21 20.27 5.68
C TYR A 409 29.44 20.81 4.93
N ARG A 410 30.59 20.13 5.04
CA ARG A 410 31.82 20.50 4.28
C ARG A 410 31.58 20.38 2.77
N ALA A 411 30.89 19.32 2.31
CA ALA A 411 30.55 19.19 0.90
C ALA A 411 29.72 20.38 0.40
N LYS A 412 28.73 20.82 1.18
CA LYS A 412 27.90 22.00 0.86
C LYS A 412 28.72 23.30 0.82
N GLN A 413 29.68 23.51 1.76
CA GLN A 413 30.56 24.65 1.77
C GLN A 413 31.58 24.66 0.65
N ALA A 414 32.10 23.49 0.27
CA ALA A 414 33.14 23.38 -0.76
C ALA A 414 32.60 23.47 -2.20
N GLY A 415 31.34 23.86 -2.39
CA GLY A 415 30.72 24.10 -3.70
C GLY A 415 29.72 23.05 -4.13
N ARG A 416 29.27 22.18 -3.22
CA ARG A 416 28.24 21.16 -3.44
C ARG A 416 28.62 20.10 -4.48
N ASN A 417 27.63 19.24 -4.89
CA ASN A 417 27.79 18.22 -5.93
C ASN A 417 29.06 17.37 -5.76
N ARG A 418 29.31 16.87 -4.56
CA ARG A 418 30.50 16.08 -4.22
C ARG A 418 30.27 15.11 -3.06
N VAL A 419 31.16 14.16 -2.95
CA VAL A 419 31.29 13.26 -1.79
C VAL A 419 32.43 13.76 -0.92
N GLU A 420 32.15 14.01 0.37
CA GLU A 420 33.16 14.35 1.37
C GLU A 420 33.20 13.28 2.44
N VAL A 421 34.44 12.94 2.86
CA VAL A 421 34.70 11.90 3.85
C VAL A 421 35.06 12.54 5.18
N PHE A 422 34.40 12.10 6.26
CA PHE A 422 34.87 12.42 7.60
C PHE A 422 35.86 11.34 8.05
N ARG A 423 37.14 11.72 8.16
CA ARG A 423 38.17 10.89 8.79
C ARG A 423 38.26 11.29 10.26
N MET A 424 37.80 10.41 11.15
CA MET A 424 38.13 10.55 12.57
C MET A 424 39.65 10.45 12.73
N ILE A 425 40.30 11.52 13.14
CA ILE A 425 41.73 11.49 13.47
C ILE A 425 41.87 10.61 14.71
N ARG A 426 42.57 9.48 14.61
CA ARG A 426 43.01 8.73 15.78
C ARG A 426 43.73 9.70 16.71
N ALA A 427 43.17 9.99 17.91
CA ALA A 427 43.94 10.62 18.95
C ALA A 427 45.16 9.73 19.21
N SER A 428 46.34 10.14 18.71
CA SER A 428 47.59 9.49 19.03
C SER A 428 47.73 9.55 20.55
N ARG A 429 47.77 8.38 21.20
CA ARG A 429 48.24 8.29 22.57
C ARG A 429 49.67 8.89 22.57
N ALA A 430 49.73 10.19 22.84
CA ALA A 430 50.99 10.84 23.18
C ALA A 430 51.56 10.07 24.37
N LYS A 431 52.68 9.44 24.15
CA LYS A 431 53.53 8.81 25.14
C LYS A 431 53.65 9.78 26.33
N ARG A 432 53.09 9.44 27.49
CA ARG A 432 53.67 9.82 28.74
C ARG A 432 54.83 8.82 28.96
N GLN A 433 55.96 9.16 28.42
CA GLN A 433 57.27 8.76 28.90
C GLN A 433 57.92 10.02 29.52
N SER A 434 58.46 9.79 30.70
CA SER A 434 59.34 10.63 31.54
C SER A 434 58.57 11.21 32.76
N ALA A 435 58.85 10.82 33.99
CA ALA A 435 60.11 10.57 34.65
C ALA A 435 59.80 9.77 35.94
#